data_b9dd7fd93b76eb9d56f76d39206ec515
#
_entry.id   b9dd7fd93b76eb9d56f76d39206ec515
#
_cell.length_a   1.000
_cell.length_b   1.000
_cell.length_c   1.000
_cell.angle_alpha   90.00
_cell.angle_beta   90.00
_cell.angle_gamma   90.00
#
_symmetry.space_group_name_H-M   'P 1'
#
loop_
_entity.id
_entity.type
_entity.pdbx_description
1 polymer ?
#
loop_
_entity_poly.entity_id
_entity_poly.type
_entity_poly.pdbx_seq_one_letter_code
_entity_poly.pdbx_strand_id
1 'polypeptide(L)'
;MIKVLRKRMAKLGGKKVHKKLQPHFKDQGLRCSRSKLFDIMRDAGLLVKKCKRYVKTTQSYHRFYKYANIIKDAKIERSEQVWVSDITYIKTKEKSLYLSLVTDAYSKQIMGWELSDNLKTESSIKALKMAIGNRRYPNRSLIHHSDRGFQYCNPEYVKVLDKNGIDISMTTRHDPYENAVAERVNGILKDEFGIENFITQKQAKREIKTAIGTYNYERPHLSCGYLTPWDAHRMEGYKLKTWSRKFTERDMSLSVN
;
A
#
# COMPACT_ATOMS: atom_id res chain seq x y z
N MET A 1 13.97 2.03 -23.46
CA MET A 1 13.72 2.58 -22.12
C MET A 1 12.43 2.07 -21.49
N ILE A 2 11.22 2.26 -22.06
CA ILE A 2 9.96 1.78 -21.47
C ILE A 2 10.02 0.27 -21.21
N LYS A 3 10.53 -0.54 -22.15
CA LYS A 3 10.70 -1.99 -21.97
C LYS A 3 11.63 -2.34 -20.80
N VAL A 4 12.67 -1.55 -20.53
CA VAL A 4 13.57 -1.73 -19.38
C VAL A 4 12.85 -1.45 -18.07
N LEU A 5 12.09 -0.34 -17.98
CA LEU A 5 11.24 -0.06 -16.83
C LEU A 5 10.20 -1.17 -16.57
N ARG A 6 9.68 -1.78 -17.65
CA ARG A 6 8.71 -2.88 -17.56
C ARG A 6 9.29 -4.18 -17.03
N LYS A 7 10.60 -4.42 -17.15
CA LYS A 7 11.26 -5.59 -16.52
C LYS A 7 11.18 -5.55 -15.00
N ARG A 8 11.21 -4.36 -14.40
CA ARG A 8 11.17 -4.17 -12.94
C ARG A 8 9.75 -3.84 -12.41
N MET A 9 8.96 -3.14 -13.21
CA MET A 9 7.60 -2.69 -12.88
C MET A 9 6.67 -3.01 -14.06
N ALA A 10 6.28 -4.28 -14.19
CA ALA A 10 5.65 -4.85 -15.38
C ALA A 10 4.43 -4.06 -15.88
N LYS A 11 3.60 -3.54 -14.99
CA LYS A 11 2.37 -2.82 -15.33
C LYS A 11 2.36 -1.37 -14.79
N LEU A 12 3.52 -0.71 -14.72
CA LEU A 12 3.60 0.70 -14.33
C LEU A 12 2.78 1.58 -15.29
N GLY A 13 1.82 2.34 -14.78
CA GLY A 13 0.92 3.17 -15.59
C GLY A 13 1.62 4.31 -16.33
N GLY A 14 1.12 4.67 -17.52
CA GLY A 14 1.76 5.62 -18.44
C GLY A 14 2.12 7.00 -17.84
N LYS A 15 1.29 7.55 -16.92
CA LYS A 15 1.62 8.81 -16.22
C LYS A 15 2.92 8.70 -15.40
N LYS A 16 3.15 7.56 -14.73
CA LYS A 16 4.35 7.31 -13.95
C LYS A 16 5.56 7.02 -14.84
N VAL A 17 5.35 6.31 -15.95
CA VAL A 17 6.37 6.12 -16.99
C VAL A 17 6.84 7.47 -17.52
N HIS A 18 5.93 8.37 -17.89
CA HIS A 18 6.27 9.71 -18.35
C HIS A 18 7.12 10.47 -17.33
N LYS A 19 6.70 10.45 -16.03
CA LYS A 19 7.44 11.14 -14.97
C LYS A 19 8.86 10.58 -14.79
N LYS A 20 9.02 9.25 -14.85
CA LYS A 20 10.35 8.61 -14.74
C LYS A 20 11.25 8.87 -15.95
N LEU A 21 10.69 9.11 -17.12
CA LEU A 21 11.46 9.40 -18.34
C LEU A 21 11.79 10.88 -18.52
N GLN A 22 11.15 11.79 -17.77
CA GLN A 22 11.41 13.22 -17.88
C GLN A 22 12.87 13.64 -17.74
N PRO A 23 13.65 13.15 -16.74
CA PRO A 23 15.06 13.46 -16.63
C PRO A 23 15.82 13.10 -17.91
N HIS A 24 15.62 11.87 -18.41
CA HIS A 24 16.28 11.40 -19.63
C HIS A 24 15.88 12.23 -20.89
N PHE A 25 14.61 12.61 -21.01
CA PHE A 25 14.19 13.49 -22.10
C PHE A 25 14.92 14.84 -22.03
N LYS A 26 15.08 15.37 -20.83
CA LYS A 26 15.80 16.63 -20.60
C LYS A 26 17.29 16.49 -20.97
N ASP A 27 17.92 15.42 -20.52
CA ASP A 27 19.35 15.15 -20.80
C ASP A 27 19.65 14.99 -22.29
N GLN A 28 18.68 14.45 -23.05
CA GLN A 28 18.77 14.27 -24.51
C GLN A 28 18.21 15.47 -25.32
N GLY A 29 17.82 16.58 -24.67
CA GLY A 29 17.21 17.72 -25.33
C GLY A 29 15.84 17.43 -25.96
N LEU A 30 15.19 16.30 -25.60
CA LEU A 30 13.94 15.86 -26.21
C LEU A 30 12.72 16.45 -25.48
N ARG A 31 11.77 16.97 -26.24
CA ARG A 31 10.47 17.39 -25.73
C ARG A 31 9.43 16.32 -26.04
N CYS A 32 9.01 15.56 -25.02
CA CYS A 32 7.95 14.57 -25.13
C CYS A 32 6.81 14.90 -24.17
N SER A 33 5.68 15.36 -24.72
CA SER A 33 4.47 15.59 -23.92
C SER A 33 3.89 14.26 -23.42
N ARG A 34 3.06 14.34 -22.38
CA ARG A 34 2.35 13.17 -21.87
C ARG A 34 1.48 12.50 -22.95
N SER A 35 0.74 13.29 -23.73
CA SER A 35 -0.11 12.77 -24.80
C SER A 35 0.70 12.04 -25.85
N LYS A 36 1.79 12.65 -26.36
CA LYS A 36 2.69 12.02 -27.32
C LYS A 36 3.27 10.69 -26.80
N LEU A 37 3.64 10.63 -25.53
CA LEU A 37 4.12 9.36 -24.94
C LEU A 37 3.00 8.30 -24.91
N PHE A 38 1.77 8.68 -24.59
CA PHE A 38 0.63 7.74 -24.60
C PHE A 38 0.34 7.21 -26.01
N ASP A 39 0.46 8.03 -27.04
CA ASP A 39 0.30 7.60 -28.44
C ASP A 39 1.38 6.59 -28.81
N ILE A 40 2.66 6.91 -28.55
CA ILE A 40 3.76 5.98 -28.76
C ILE A 40 3.57 4.66 -27.99
N MET A 41 3.09 4.72 -26.75
CA MET A 41 2.81 3.52 -25.96
C MET A 41 1.63 2.72 -26.51
N ARG A 42 0.63 3.37 -27.11
CA ARG A 42 -0.51 2.71 -27.75
C ARG A 42 -0.06 1.97 -29.00
N ASP A 43 0.66 2.65 -29.87
CA ASP A 43 1.16 2.09 -31.14
C ASP A 43 2.12 0.91 -30.91
N ALA A 44 2.92 1.00 -29.85
CA ALA A 44 3.83 -0.08 -29.43
C ALA A 44 3.16 -1.19 -28.60
N GLY A 45 1.84 -1.16 -28.37
CA GLY A 45 1.14 -2.15 -27.54
C GLY A 45 1.53 -2.14 -26.06
N LEU A 46 2.09 -1.02 -25.57
CA LEU A 46 2.65 -0.90 -24.21
C LEU A 46 1.64 -0.30 -23.18
N LEU A 47 0.39 -0.05 -23.57
CA LEU A 47 -0.62 0.40 -22.60
C LEU A 47 -1.06 -0.74 -21.68
N VAL A 48 -1.24 -0.42 -20.41
CA VAL A 48 -1.69 -1.40 -19.40
C VAL A 48 -3.21 -1.48 -19.40
N LYS A 49 -3.75 -2.68 -19.61
CA LYS A 49 -5.19 -2.94 -19.46
C LYS A 49 -5.58 -2.97 -17.97
N LYS A 50 -6.71 -2.33 -17.62
CA LYS A 50 -7.27 -2.40 -16.26
C LYS A 50 -7.87 -3.78 -16.03
N CYS A 51 -7.48 -4.46 -14.95
CA CYS A 51 -8.11 -5.68 -14.48
C CYS A 51 -9.03 -5.36 -13.30
N LYS A 52 -10.28 -5.86 -13.32
CA LYS A 52 -11.18 -5.79 -12.16
C LYS A 52 -11.03 -7.09 -11.38
N ARG A 53 -10.76 -7.00 -10.08
CA ARG A 53 -10.71 -8.17 -9.17
C ARG A 53 -11.41 -7.82 -7.87
N TYR A 54 -12.21 -8.76 -7.36
CA TYR A 54 -12.83 -8.69 -6.04
C TYR A 54 -12.64 -10.04 -5.35
N VAL A 55 -11.98 -10.03 -4.19
CA VAL A 55 -11.90 -11.19 -3.30
C VAL A 55 -12.14 -10.68 -1.88
N LYS A 56 -13.15 -11.22 -1.20
CA LYS A 56 -13.45 -10.90 0.22
C LYS A 56 -12.65 -11.86 1.11
N THR A 57 -11.86 -11.35 2.04
CA THR A 57 -10.81 -12.12 2.74
C THR A 57 -10.82 -12.01 4.26
N THR A 58 -11.72 -11.23 4.88
CA THR A 58 -11.67 -10.94 6.31
C THR A 58 -12.58 -11.86 7.12
N GLN A 59 -12.01 -12.52 8.13
CA GLN A 59 -12.71 -13.32 9.13
C GLN A 59 -12.77 -12.53 10.45
N SER A 60 -13.87 -11.80 10.69
CA SER A 60 -14.07 -10.91 11.83
C SER A 60 -14.92 -11.50 12.96
N TYR A 61 -15.29 -12.80 12.87
CA TYR A 61 -16.11 -13.50 13.87
C TYR A 61 -15.20 -14.15 14.91
N HIS A 62 -14.86 -13.41 15.98
CA HIS A 62 -14.06 -13.88 17.11
C HIS A 62 -14.42 -13.13 18.39
N ARG A 63 -14.01 -13.66 19.56
CA ARG A 63 -14.35 -13.13 20.91
C ARG A 63 -13.39 -12.05 21.44
N PHE A 64 -12.31 -11.72 20.73
CA PHE A 64 -11.34 -10.72 21.17
C PHE A 64 -11.94 -9.31 21.20
N TYR A 65 -11.39 -8.47 22.07
CA TYR A 65 -11.74 -7.07 22.17
C TYR A 65 -11.50 -6.33 20.85
N LYS A 66 -12.40 -5.41 20.50
CA LYS A 66 -12.34 -4.61 19.28
C LYS A 66 -12.19 -3.15 19.65
N TYR A 67 -11.09 -2.55 19.22
CA TYR A 67 -10.78 -1.16 19.51
C TYR A 67 -11.60 -0.19 18.66
N ALA A 68 -11.75 1.06 19.17
CA ALA A 68 -12.47 2.10 18.45
C ALA A 68 -11.68 2.59 17.21
N ASN A 69 -12.36 3.17 16.24
CA ASN A 69 -11.72 3.87 15.14
C ASN A 69 -11.37 5.30 15.57
N ILE A 70 -10.13 5.53 15.96
CA ILE A 70 -9.63 6.84 16.41
C ILE A 70 -9.03 7.68 15.28
N ILE A 71 -9.01 7.17 14.04
CA ILE A 71 -8.47 7.89 12.89
C ILE A 71 -9.54 8.35 11.89
N LYS A 72 -10.82 8.12 12.16
CA LYS A 72 -11.92 8.38 11.21
C LYS A 72 -11.88 9.79 10.64
N ASP A 73 -11.67 10.79 11.50
CA ASP A 73 -11.62 12.22 11.12
C ASP A 73 -10.21 12.82 11.25
N ALA A 74 -9.20 11.98 11.46
CA ALA A 74 -7.83 12.43 11.67
C ALA A 74 -7.19 12.86 10.35
N LYS A 75 -6.61 14.07 10.34
CA LYS A 75 -5.71 14.47 9.26
C LYS A 75 -4.36 13.82 9.44
N ILE A 76 -3.93 13.08 8.43
CA ILE A 76 -2.61 12.45 8.41
C ILE A 76 -1.64 13.44 7.75
N GLU A 77 -0.79 14.07 8.56
CA GLU A 77 0.06 15.20 8.13
C GLU A 77 1.55 14.88 8.11
N ARG A 78 1.96 13.74 8.68
CA ARG A 78 3.36 13.34 8.76
C ARG A 78 3.56 11.83 8.66
N SER A 79 4.77 11.44 8.29
CA SER A 79 5.22 10.05 8.37
C SER A 79 5.20 9.52 9.80
N GLU A 80 4.90 8.25 9.95
CA GLU A 80 4.77 7.55 11.23
C GLU A 80 3.75 8.19 12.20
N GLN A 81 2.69 8.79 11.64
CA GLN A 81 1.51 9.19 12.40
C GLN A 81 0.49 8.06 12.48
N VAL A 82 0.26 7.40 11.35
CA VAL A 82 -0.64 6.26 11.25
C VAL A 82 0.00 5.19 10.38
N TRP A 83 0.08 3.99 10.89
CA TRP A 83 0.32 2.78 10.09
C TRP A 83 -0.98 2.06 9.84
N VAL A 84 -1.11 1.51 8.63
CA VAL A 84 -2.23 0.65 8.26
C VAL A 84 -1.73 -0.75 7.96
N SER A 85 -2.43 -1.76 8.46
CA SER A 85 -2.09 -3.16 8.25
C SER A 85 -3.19 -3.92 7.55
N ASP A 86 -2.79 -4.86 6.71
CA ASP A 86 -3.69 -5.77 6.01
C ASP A 86 -2.97 -7.06 5.63
N ILE A 87 -3.73 -8.14 5.44
CA ILE A 87 -3.24 -9.43 4.98
C ILE A 87 -3.85 -9.72 3.63
N THR A 88 -3.01 -10.06 2.66
CA THR A 88 -3.47 -10.43 1.33
C THR A 88 -3.02 -11.82 0.92
N TYR A 89 -3.85 -12.50 0.12
CA TYR A 89 -3.57 -13.85 -0.37
C TYR A 89 -2.63 -13.81 -1.57
N ILE A 90 -1.65 -14.71 -1.57
CA ILE A 90 -0.72 -14.96 -2.65
C ILE A 90 -0.88 -16.41 -3.08
N LYS A 91 -1.24 -16.64 -4.33
CA LYS A 91 -1.40 -17.99 -4.87
C LYS A 91 -0.06 -18.56 -5.30
N THR A 92 0.19 -19.83 -4.97
CA THR A 92 1.23 -20.64 -5.59
C THR A 92 0.63 -21.89 -6.22
N LYS A 93 1.40 -22.64 -6.99
CA LYS A 93 0.94 -23.94 -7.50
C LYS A 93 0.72 -24.96 -6.37
N GLU A 94 1.49 -24.84 -5.29
CA GLU A 94 1.47 -25.79 -4.18
C GLU A 94 0.36 -25.46 -3.17
N LYS A 95 0.21 -24.19 -2.80
CA LYS A 95 -0.71 -23.74 -1.74
C LYS A 95 -0.98 -22.23 -1.79
N SER A 96 -1.96 -21.78 -1.03
CA SER A 96 -2.16 -20.35 -0.78
C SER A 96 -1.19 -19.86 0.31
N LEU A 97 -0.58 -18.72 0.08
CA LEU A 97 0.26 -18.03 1.05
C LEU A 97 -0.43 -16.71 1.48
N TYR A 98 0.02 -16.16 2.58
CA TYR A 98 -0.54 -14.97 3.21
C TYR A 98 0.56 -13.94 3.39
N LEU A 99 0.40 -12.78 2.80
CA LEU A 99 1.33 -11.65 2.92
C LEU A 99 0.74 -10.64 3.89
N SER A 100 1.33 -10.52 5.07
CA SER A 100 1.04 -9.48 6.04
C SER A 100 1.87 -8.25 5.72
N LEU A 101 1.24 -7.07 5.62
CA LEU A 101 1.88 -5.80 5.35
C LEU A 101 1.59 -4.79 6.45
N VAL A 102 2.58 -3.97 6.79
CA VAL A 102 2.45 -2.75 7.59
C VAL A 102 2.91 -1.59 6.74
N THR A 103 2.04 -0.63 6.49
CA THR A 103 2.27 0.49 5.56
C THR A 103 2.05 1.82 6.26
N ASP A 104 2.95 2.76 6.08
CA ASP A 104 2.77 4.13 6.54
C ASP A 104 1.69 4.85 5.72
N ALA A 105 0.67 5.36 6.41
CA ALA A 105 -0.49 5.94 5.74
C ALA A 105 -0.19 7.29 5.08
N TYR A 106 0.84 8.02 5.52
CA TYR A 106 1.28 9.26 4.90
C TYR A 106 2.12 9.02 3.65
N SER A 107 3.27 8.39 3.81
CA SER A 107 4.27 8.20 2.74
C SER A 107 3.93 7.06 1.78
N LYS A 108 3.03 6.15 2.18
CA LYS A 108 2.74 4.89 1.49
C LYS A 108 3.91 3.90 1.52
N GLN A 109 4.95 4.14 2.32
CA GLN A 109 6.08 3.23 2.49
C GLN A 109 5.62 1.95 3.21
N ILE A 110 5.99 0.81 2.64
CA ILE A 110 5.85 -0.47 3.33
C ILE A 110 6.97 -0.54 4.36
N MET A 111 6.59 -0.49 5.64
CA MET A 111 7.49 -0.47 6.79
C MET A 111 7.91 -1.87 7.22
N GLY A 112 7.00 -2.84 7.09
CA GLY A 112 7.24 -4.22 7.44
C GLY A 112 6.36 -5.19 6.66
N TRP A 113 6.84 -6.42 6.49
CA TRP A 113 6.11 -7.46 5.80
C TRP A 113 6.57 -8.86 6.22
N GLU A 114 5.68 -9.84 6.10
CA GLU A 114 6.01 -11.25 6.24
C GLU A 114 5.12 -12.09 5.32
N LEU A 115 5.73 -13.10 4.69
CA LEU A 115 5.03 -14.10 3.86
C LEU A 115 4.98 -15.42 4.61
N SER A 116 3.77 -15.93 4.86
CA SER A 116 3.53 -17.17 5.59
C SER A 116 2.64 -18.13 4.81
N ASP A 117 2.67 -19.38 5.18
CA ASP A 117 1.78 -20.42 4.66
C ASP A 117 0.53 -20.64 5.53
N ASN A 118 0.37 -19.83 6.56
CA ASN A 118 -0.79 -19.87 7.45
C ASN A 118 -1.20 -18.48 7.91
N LEU A 119 -2.43 -18.35 8.42
CA LEU A 119 -3.02 -17.10 8.94
C LEU A 119 -2.78 -16.91 10.46
N LYS A 120 -1.75 -17.50 11.01
CA LYS A 120 -1.45 -17.33 12.43
C LYS A 120 -0.97 -15.90 12.73
N THR A 121 -1.23 -15.46 13.96
CA THR A 121 -0.88 -14.13 14.47
C THR A 121 0.62 -13.85 14.41
N GLU A 122 1.46 -14.88 14.56
CA GLU A 122 2.93 -14.77 14.55
C GLU A 122 3.48 -14.12 13.28
N SER A 123 2.83 -14.37 12.14
CA SER A 123 3.23 -13.75 10.85
C SER A 123 3.00 -12.24 10.86
N SER A 124 1.83 -11.81 11.35
CA SER A 124 1.52 -10.39 11.49
C SER A 124 2.42 -9.71 12.52
N ILE A 125 2.76 -10.42 13.62
CA ILE A 125 3.74 -9.94 14.63
C ILE A 125 5.12 -9.76 14.00
N LYS A 126 5.59 -10.67 13.13
CA LYS A 126 6.88 -10.53 12.45
C LYS A 126 6.89 -9.30 11.54
N ALA A 127 5.82 -9.08 10.77
CA ALA A 127 5.67 -7.88 9.94
C ALA A 127 5.67 -6.60 10.79
N LEU A 128 4.96 -6.59 11.92
CA LEU A 128 4.94 -5.47 12.87
C LEU A 128 6.31 -5.21 13.49
N LYS A 129 7.01 -6.24 13.97
CA LYS A 129 8.36 -6.09 14.54
C LYS A 129 9.35 -5.56 13.51
N MET A 130 9.27 -6.00 12.25
CA MET A 130 10.07 -5.43 11.16
C MET A 130 9.74 -3.94 10.97
N ALA A 131 8.47 -3.56 10.97
CA ALA A 131 8.06 -2.16 10.84
C ALA A 131 8.59 -1.30 11.98
N ILE A 132 8.50 -1.79 13.23
CA ILE A 132 9.04 -1.11 14.42
C ILE A 132 10.56 -0.92 14.31
N GLY A 133 11.29 -1.94 13.87
CA GLY A 133 12.74 -1.84 13.66
C GLY A 133 13.14 -0.87 12.54
N ASN A 134 12.23 -0.60 11.60
CA ASN A 134 12.45 0.33 10.49
C ASN A 134 11.97 1.75 10.78
N ARG A 135 11.50 2.08 12.00
CA ARG A 135 11.07 3.44 12.35
C ARG A 135 12.22 4.43 12.20
N ARG A 136 11.92 5.52 11.51
CA ARG A 136 12.83 6.68 11.43
C ARG A 136 12.62 7.66 12.57
N TYR A 137 11.39 7.74 13.10
CA TYR A 137 10.98 8.69 14.13
C TYR A 137 10.43 7.98 15.38
N PRO A 138 11.25 7.15 16.07
CA PRO A 138 10.77 6.25 17.14
C PRO A 138 10.13 6.98 18.32
N ASN A 139 10.50 8.25 18.55
CA ASN A 139 9.99 9.07 19.67
C ASN A 139 8.68 9.81 19.35
N ARG A 140 8.16 9.70 18.12
CA ARG A 140 6.87 10.30 17.73
C ARG A 140 5.72 9.35 18.03
N SER A 141 4.57 9.92 18.47
CA SER A 141 3.33 9.16 18.62
C SER A 141 2.94 8.48 17.32
N LEU A 142 2.46 7.26 17.41
CA LEU A 142 2.08 6.42 16.28
C LEU A 142 0.79 5.69 16.58
N ILE A 143 -0.13 5.67 15.63
CA ILE A 143 -1.36 4.89 15.69
C ILE A 143 -1.23 3.75 14.68
N HIS A 144 -1.53 2.53 15.14
CA HIS A 144 -1.66 1.36 14.26
C HIS A 144 -3.13 1.12 13.96
N HIS A 145 -3.51 1.14 12.70
CA HIS A 145 -4.88 0.91 12.24
C HIS A 145 -4.99 -0.37 11.40
N SER A 146 -6.01 -1.16 11.66
CA SER A 146 -6.28 -2.41 10.94
C SER A 146 -7.78 -2.67 10.84
N ASP A 147 -8.15 -3.69 10.08
CA ASP A 147 -9.46 -4.28 10.19
C ASP A 147 -9.61 -5.04 11.53
N ARG A 148 -10.82 -5.59 11.79
CA ARG A 148 -11.11 -6.40 12.98
C ARG A 148 -10.78 -7.88 12.78
N GLY A 149 -9.73 -8.17 12.03
CA GLY A 149 -9.26 -9.54 11.83
C GLY A 149 -8.72 -10.16 13.11
N PHE A 150 -8.89 -11.49 13.26
CA PHE A 150 -8.42 -12.25 14.42
C PHE A 150 -6.97 -11.92 14.78
N GLN A 151 -6.10 -11.77 13.79
CA GLN A 151 -4.65 -11.57 13.98
C GLN A 151 -4.34 -10.25 14.68
N TYR A 152 -5.10 -9.19 14.40
CA TYR A 152 -4.89 -7.86 14.95
C TYR A 152 -5.54 -7.66 16.31
N CYS A 153 -6.62 -8.42 16.58
CA CYS A 153 -7.30 -8.42 17.89
C CYS A 153 -6.66 -9.39 18.90
N ASN A 154 -5.71 -10.22 18.48
CA ASN A 154 -5.05 -11.19 19.34
C ASN A 154 -4.21 -10.50 20.41
N PRO A 155 -4.33 -10.91 21.72
CA PRO A 155 -3.59 -10.29 22.82
C PRO A 155 -2.06 -10.25 22.62
N GLU A 156 -1.47 -11.23 21.94
CA GLU A 156 -0.03 -11.21 21.65
C GLU A 156 0.36 -10.08 20.68
N TYR A 157 -0.50 -9.81 19.68
CA TYR A 157 -0.29 -8.70 18.76
C TYR A 157 -0.45 -7.36 19.47
N VAL A 158 -1.51 -7.20 20.24
CA VAL A 158 -1.80 -6.02 21.08
C VAL A 158 -0.64 -5.75 22.04
N LYS A 159 -0.15 -6.77 22.75
CA LYS A 159 1.01 -6.64 23.66
C LYS A 159 2.26 -6.08 22.96
N VAL A 160 2.49 -6.39 21.68
CA VAL A 160 3.62 -5.82 20.94
C VAL A 160 3.40 -4.35 20.68
N LEU A 161 2.19 -3.91 20.34
CA LEU A 161 1.84 -2.50 20.15
C LEU A 161 2.00 -1.71 21.45
N ASP A 162 1.40 -2.19 22.54
CA ASP A 162 1.44 -1.55 23.87
C ASP A 162 2.88 -1.39 24.38
N LYS A 163 3.70 -2.45 24.25
CA LYS A 163 5.12 -2.42 24.67
C LYS A 163 5.93 -1.36 23.93
N ASN A 164 5.51 -0.95 22.73
CA ASN A 164 6.20 0.03 21.90
C ASN A 164 5.49 1.41 21.90
N GLY A 165 4.49 1.62 22.78
CA GLY A 165 3.75 2.88 22.88
C GLY A 165 3.01 3.25 21.59
N ILE A 166 2.44 2.24 20.91
CA ILE A 166 1.71 2.42 19.66
C ILE A 166 0.21 2.29 19.95
N ASP A 167 -0.53 3.36 19.72
CA ASP A 167 -1.98 3.38 19.91
C ASP A 167 -2.69 2.48 18.89
N ILE A 168 -3.84 1.90 19.31
CA ILE A 168 -4.58 0.94 18.51
C ILE A 168 -5.86 1.56 17.98
N SER A 169 -6.08 1.41 16.68
CA SER A 169 -7.29 1.81 15.97
C SER A 169 -7.80 0.67 15.10
N MET A 170 -9.09 0.47 15.02
CA MET A 170 -9.69 -0.54 14.15
C MET A 170 -10.88 0.02 13.38
N THR A 171 -11.13 -0.52 12.19
CA THR A 171 -12.33 -0.18 11.39
C THR A 171 -13.61 -0.40 12.22
N THR A 172 -14.63 0.46 12.04
CA THR A 172 -15.88 0.34 12.82
C THR A 172 -16.79 -0.76 12.30
N ARG A 173 -16.95 -0.85 11.00
CA ARG A 173 -17.69 -1.89 10.27
C ARG A 173 -16.93 -2.20 8.98
N HIS A 174 -17.42 -3.15 8.18
CA HIS A 174 -16.84 -3.52 6.89
C HIS A 174 -16.88 -2.37 5.85
N ASP A 175 -16.44 -1.17 6.23
CA ASP A 175 -16.32 -0.05 5.31
C ASP A 175 -14.95 -0.13 4.60
N PRO A 176 -14.92 -0.40 3.29
CA PRO A 176 -13.68 -0.47 2.52
C PRO A 176 -12.88 0.84 2.55
N TYR A 177 -13.54 1.97 2.81
CA TYR A 177 -12.87 3.27 2.86
C TYR A 177 -12.00 3.45 4.12
N GLU A 178 -12.32 2.74 5.21
CA GLU A 178 -11.58 2.87 6.47
C GLU A 178 -10.17 2.27 6.39
N ASN A 179 -9.88 1.31 5.49
CA ASN A 179 -8.55 0.74 5.27
C ASN A 179 -8.05 0.89 3.81
N ALA A 180 -8.56 1.88 3.09
CA ALA A 180 -8.31 2.07 1.66
C ALA A 180 -6.82 2.20 1.27
N VAL A 181 -5.97 2.68 2.18
CA VAL A 181 -4.52 2.78 1.93
C VAL A 181 -3.88 1.41 1.85
N ALA A 182 -4.16 0.52 2.81
CA ALA A 182 -3.63 -0.84 2.83
C ALA A 182 -4.12 -1.64 1.62
N GLU A 183 -5.43 -1.60 1.32
CA GLU A 183 -6.01 -2.23 0.13
C GLU A 183 -5.36 -1.73 -1.17
N ARG A 184 -5.12 -0.41 -1.26
CA ARG A 184 -4.48 0.18 -2.44
C ARG A 184 -3.05 -0.29 -2.62
N VAL A 185 -2.28 -0.42 -1.54
CA VAL A 185 -0.90 -0.92 -1.60
C VAL A 185 -0.87 -2.38 -2.02
N ASN A 186 -1.73 -3.22 -1.44
CA ASN A 186 -1.92 -4.60 -1.85
C ASN A 186 -2.28 -4.72 -3.33
N GLY A 187 -3.24 -3.90 -3.80
CA GLY A 187 -3.62 -3.85 -5.22
C GLY A 187 -2.46 -3.44 -6.13
N ILE A 188 -1.62 -2.49 -5.71
CA ILE A 188 -0.45 -2.08 -6.49
C ILE A 188 0.56 -3.22 -6.61
N LEU A 189 0.86 -3.91 -5.52
CA LEU A 189 1.79 -5.04 -5.53
C LEU A 189 1.29 -6.16 -6.46
N LYS A 190 0.00 -6.49 -6.40
CA LYS A 190 -0.59 -7.50 -7.28
C LYS A 190 -0.67 -7.02 -8.74
N ASP A 191 -1.21 -5.84 -8.98
CA ASP A 191 -1.51 -5.37 -10.33
C ASP A 191 -0.30 -4.87 -11.09
N GLU A 192 0.59 -4.10 -10.43
CA GLU A 192 1.72 -3.48 -11.12
C GLU A 192 2.99 -4.36 -11.08
N PHE A 193 3.20 -5.13 -9.98
CA PHE A 193 4.37 -5.99 -9.81
C PHE A 193 4.09 -7.47 -10.08
N GLY A 194 2.82 -7.86 -10.17
CA GLY A 194 2.45 -9.22 -10.53
C GLY A 194 2.76 -10.26 -9.45
N ILE A 195 2.73 -9.87 -8.16
CA ILE A 195 3.02 -10.78 -7.05
C ILE A 195 1.92 -11.84 -6.84
N GLU A 196 1.60 -12.56 -7.88
CA GLU A 196 0.58 -13.61 -7.88
C GLU A 196 1.04 -14.81 -8.71
N ASN A 197 0.50 -15.99 -8.38
CA ASN A 197 0.69 -17.22 -9.15
C ASN A 197 2.15 -17.67 -9.26
N PHE A 198 2.82 -17.80 -8.15
CA PHE A 198 4.18 -18.36 -8.08
C PHE A 198 4.19 -19.88 -8.17
N ILE A 199 5.33 -20.48 -8.45
CA ILE A 199 5.50 -21.93 -8.43
C ILE A 199 5.69 -22.40 -6.99
N THR A 200 6.65 -21.84 -6.27
CA THR A 200 7.01 -22.23 -4.90
C THR A 200 6.97 -21.06 -3.92
N GLN A 201 6.87 -21.38 -2.62
CA GLN A 201 6.97 -20.37 -1.55
C GLN A 201 8.31 -19.63 -1.56
N LYS A 202 9.42 -20.33 -1.83
CA LYS A 202 10.77 -19.71 -1.90
C LYS A 202 10.86 -18.67 -3.01
N GLN A 203 10.31 -18.99 -4.18
CA GLN A 203 10.20 -18.03 -5.29
C GLN A 203 9.34 -16.83 -4.89
N ALA A 204 8.15 -17.08 -4.34
CA ALA A 204 7.24 -16.01 -3.90
C ALA A 204 7.94 -15.05 -2.93
N LYS A 205 8.64 -15.55 -1.91
CA LYS A 205 9.35 -14.73 -0.92
C LYS A 205 10.42 -13.85 -1.56
N ARG A 206 11.20 -14.38 -2.51
CA ARG A 206 12.23 -13.63 -3.23
C ARG A 206 11.63 -12.53 -4.11
N GLU A 207 10.62 -12.87 -4.91
CA GLU A 207 9.98 -11.92 -5.83
C GLU A 207 9.23 -10.81 -5.07
N ILE A 208 8.54 -11.14 -3.98
CA ILE A 208 7.86 -10.18 -3.12
C ILE A 208 8.86 -9.22 -2.47
N LYS A 209 10.00 -9.73 -1.96
CA LYS A 209 11.08 -8.90 -1.41
C LYS A 209 11.56 -7.88 -2.44
N THR A 210 11.80 -8.32 -3.67
CA THR A 210 12.22 -7.45 -4.78
C THR A 210 11.15 -6.44 -5.14
N ALA A 211 9.88 -6.87 -5.23
CA ALA A 211 8.75 -6.00 -5.55
C ALA A 211 8.55 -4.91 -4.49
N ILE A 212 8.64 -5.25 -3.20
CA ILE A 212 8.53 -4.28 -2.09
C ILE A 212 9.70 -3.29 -2.12
N GLY A 213 10.93 -3.76 -2.38
CA GLY A 213 12.09 -2.88 -2.55
C GLY A 213 11.87 -1.89 -3.70
N THR A 214 11.49 -2.39 -4.88
CA THR A 214 11.21 -1.53 -6.05
C THR A 214 10.02 -0.59 -5.80
N TYR A 215 8.99 -1.05 -5.08
CA TYR A 215 7.86 -0.22 -4.68
C TYR A 215 8.31 0.94 -3.79
N ASN A 216 9.09 0.67 -2.76
CA ASN A 216 9.52 1.68 -1.81
C ASN A 216 10.52 2.67 -2.43
N TYR A 217 11.53 2.19 -3.15
CA TYR A 217 12.68 3.01 -3.57
C TYR A 217 12.60 3.57 -4.98
N GLU A 218 11.77 2.99 -5.85
CA GLU A 218 11.82 3.36 -7.27
C GLU A 218 10.48 3.78 -7.86
N ARG A 219 9.37 3.31 -7.27
CA ARG A 219 8.05 3.55 -7.83
C ARG A 219 7.52 4.93 -7.46
N PRO A 220 7.23 5.83 -8.44
CA PRO A 220 6.59 7.11 -8.15
C PRO A 220 5.15 6.90 -7.66
N HIS A 221 4.77 7.55 -6.57
CA HIS A 221 3.41 7.49 -6.02
C HIS A 221 2.65 8.81 -6.29
N LEU A 222 1.49 8.69 -6.96
CA LEU A 222 0.72 9.88 -7.37
C LEU A 222 0.27 10.74 -6.17
N SER A 223 -0.21 10.10 -5.09
CA SER A 223 -0.64 10.81 -3.88
C SER A 223 0.52 11.46 -3.12
N CYS A 224 1.75 11.05 -3.39
CA CYS A 224 2.96 11.66 -2.84
C CYS A 224 3.63 12.61 -3.86
N GLY A 225 2.87 13.20 -4.80
CA GLY A 225 3.42 14.12 -5.80
C GLY A 225 4.44 13.51 -6.74
N TYR A 226 4.34 12.20 -6.97
CA TYR A 226 5.30 11.38 -7.72
C TYR A 226 6.66 11.16 -7.04
N LEU A 227 6.80 11.50 -5.76
CA LEU A 227 7.91 11.00 -4.96
C LEU A 227 7.81 9.47 -4.83
N THR A 228 8.93 8.81 -4.56
CA THR A 228 8.89 7.42 -4.09
C THR A 228 8.35 7.38 -2.66
N PRO A 229 7.79 6.26 -2.19
CA PRO A 229 7.40 6.12 -0.78
C PRO A 229 8.55 6.41 0.19
N TRP A 230 9.77 6.00 -0.16
CA TRP A 230 10.98 6.27 0.61
C TRP A 230 11.30 7.76 0.73
N ASP A 231 11.25 8.51 -0.38
CA ASP A 231 11.51 9.95 -0.38
C ASP A 231 10.40 10.70 0.37
N ALA A 232 9.14 10.34 0.11
CA ALA A 232 7.98 10.92 0.81
C ALA A 232 8.03 10.69 2.32
N HIS A 233 8.56 9.54 2.77
CA HIS A 233 8.68 9.21 4.20
C HIS A 233 9.69 10.11 4.93
N ARG A 234 10.67 10.63 4.21
CA ARG A 234 11.76 11.47 4.74
C ARG A 234 11.52 12.96 4.56
N MET A 235 10.53 13.32 3.77
CA MET A 235 10.24 14.71 3.46
C MET A 235 9.22 15.27 4.46
N GLU A 236 9.67 16.19 5.32
CA GLU A 236 8.79 16.90 6.26
C GLU A 236 8.00 18.02 5.54
N GLY A 237 6.77 18.26 6.00
CA GLY A 237 5.94 19.37 5.49
C GLY A 237 5.36 19.16 4.08
N TYR A 238 5.51 18.00 3.47
CA TYR A 238 4.86 17.71 2.21
C TYR A 238 3.35 17.52 2.39
N LYS A 239 2.55 18.40 1.78
CA LYS A 239 1.09 18.25 1.81
C LYS A 239 0.65 17.15 0.83
N LEU A 240 0.09 16.08 1.36
CA LEU A 240 -0.56 15.06 0.53
C LEU A 240 -1.66 15.71 -0.31
N LYS A 241 -1.74 15.37 -1.59
CA LYS A 241 -2.91 15.69 -2.40
C LYS A 241 -4.07 14.82 -1.92
N THR A 242 -4.87 15.34 -1.02
CA THR A 242 -6.15 14.74 -0.66
C THR A 242 -7.11 14.92 -1.82
N TRP A 243 -7.70 13.83 -2.30
CA TRP A 243 -8.84 13.89 -3.19
C TRP A 243 -10.07 14.21 -2.33
N SER A 244 -10.40 15.47 -2.15
CA SER A 244 -11.76 15.83 -1.75
C SER A 244 -12.67 15.52 -2.94
N ARG A 245 -13.65 14.63 -2.75
CA ARG A 245 -14.80 14.55 -3.67
C ARG A 245 -15.42 15.94 -3.66
N LYS A 246 -15.37 16.68 -4.75
CA LYS A 246 -16.24 17.85 -4.92
C LYS A 246 -17.64 17.28 -4.95
N PHE A 247 -18.36 17.39 -3.84
CA PHE A 247 -19.81 17.20 -3.84
C PHE A 247 -20.36 18.23 -4.82
N THR A 248 -20.91 17.76 -5.92
CA THR A 248 -21.69 18.62 -6.81
C THR A 248 -23.05 18.84 -6.13
N GLU A 249 -23.69 19.98 -6.40
CA GLU A 249 -25.02 20.32 -5.83
C GLU A 249 -26.08 19.22 -6.03
N ARG A 250 -25.90 18.31 -7.01
CA ARG A 250 -26.73 17.10 -7.20
C ARG A 250 -26.60 16.08 -6.07
N ASP A 251 -25.49 16.00 -5.38
CA ASP A 251 -25.29 15.04 -4.28
C ASP A 251 -25.96 15.53 -2.98
N MET A 252 -26.26 16.83 -2.86
CA MET A 252 -26.96 17.44 -1.72
C MET A 252 -28.48 17.22 -1.79
N SER A 253 -29.06 17.03 -2.97
CA SER A 253 -30.51 16.84 -3.14
C SER A 253 -31.00 15.42 -2.85
N LEU A 254 -30.09 14.44 -2.69
CA LEU A 254 -30.42 13.04 -2.41
C LEU A 254 -30.30 12.66 -0.92
N SER A 255 -29.91 13.60 -0.04
CA SER A 255 -29.80 13.35 1.40
C SER A 255 -30.96 13.94 2.22
N VAL A 256 -32.00 14.45 1.59
CA VAL A 256 -33.21 15.00 2.21
C VAL A 256 -34.43 14.32 1.55
N ASN A 257 -34.62 13.03 1.91
CA ASN A 257 -35.90 12.33 1.86
C ASN A 257 -35.82 11.07 2.73
#